data_842fe47f2dac1c27b6bfcb8a94db6037
#
_entry.id   842fe47f2dac1c27b6bfcb8a94db6037
#
_cell.length_a   1.000
_cell.length_b   1.000
_cell.length_c   1.000
_cell.angle_alpha   90.00
_cell.angle_beta   90.00
_cell.angle_gamma   90.00
#
_symmetry.space_group_name_H-M   'P 1'
#
loop_
_entity.id
_entity.type
_entity.pdbx_description
1 polymer ?
#
loop_
_entity_poly.entity_id
_entity_poly.type
_entity_poly.pdbx_seq_one_letter_code
_entity_poly.pdbx_strand_id
1 'polypeptide(L)'
;ATHLRSKRKAIIINIDNTDQFDQSLQDYCFSFANELSKKLFCISIISLREEKYGTSNIKGYLDAYEQNGFHISSPNPKEVFIKRLNFIEKKIHEEKKLKTNELSNISILFSILKENLIPNHSEFNKFMSAATHGNIRQGLELFQSFLFSKYTNIDEMIKQGKWTIILHQIIKPIMIPTYRYYDENTPPYSIPNIFRLRSESNSSHFTSYKILRRLSINSESYKSIFELEEYFEQSFNMKDDFRLNIDILLERGLLESENGYTSYKLLKLHLLDTICIALSSKILHILNLFHVIFQSWI
;
A
#
# COMPACT_ATOMS: atom_id res chain seq x y z
N ALA A 1 3.04 -35.27 24.32
CA ALA A 1 2.06 -35.65 23.28
C ALA A 1 1.09 -36.71 23.82
N THR A 2 1.54 -37.82 24.36
CA THR A 2 0.73 -38.96 24.88
C THR A 2 -0.29 -38.51 25.95
N HIS A 3 0.11 -37.68 26.92
CA HIS A 3 -0.76 -37.17 27.97
C HIS A 3 -1.89 -36.26 27.45
N LEU A 4 -1.62 -35.44 26.43
CA LEU A 4 -2.64 -34.57 25.83
C LEU A 4 -3.62 -35.37 24.96
N ARG A 5 -3.13 -36.41 24.29
CA ARG A 5 -3.94 -37.31 23.48
C ARG A 5 -4.93 -38.09 24.33
N SER A 6 -4.52 -38.55 25.52
CA SER A 6 -5.41 -39.22 26.47
C SER A 6 -6.54 -38.28 26.95
N LYS A 7 -6.31 -36.96 26.94
CA LYS A 7 -7.32 -35.94 27.28
C LYS A 7 -8.09 -35.43 26.05
N ARG A 8 -7.98 -36.04 24.88
CA ARG A 8 -8.55 -35.58 23.60
C ARG A 8 -8.19 -34.14 23.25
N LYS A 9 -6.98 -33.70 23.58
CA LYS A 9 -6.45 -32.35 23.25
C LYS A 9 -5.44 -32.48 22.13
N ALA A 10 -5.52 -31.60 21.13
CA ALA A 10 -4.54 -31.47 20.08
C ALA A 10 -3.52 -30.35 20.44
N ILE A 11 -2.27 -30.56 20.02
CA ILE A 11 -1.24 -29.53 20.09
C ILE A 11 -1.29 -28.77 18.78
N ILE A 12 -1.33 -27.44 18.86
CA ILE A 12 -1.18 -26.54 17.70
C ILE A 12 0.09 -25.74 17.93
N ILE A 13 1.00 -25.77 16.98
CA ILE A 13 2.24 -25.00 16.99
C ILE A 13 2.13 -23.97 15.87
N ASN A 14 2.17 -22.69 16.22
CA ASN A 14 2.18 -21.59 15.26
C ASN A 14 3.60 -21.03 15.14
N ILE A 15 4.14 -21.04 13.90
CA ILE A 15 5.44 -20.44 13.57
C ILE A 15 5.13 -19.19 12.75
N ASP A 16 5.33 -18.04 13.36
CA ASP A 16 4.99 -16.74 12.79
C ASP A 16 6.23 -15.96 12.35
N ASN A 17 6.07 -14.99 11.46
CA ASN A 17 7.12 -14.10 10.96
C ASN A 17 8.28 -14.81 10.22
N THR A 18 8.06 -15.97 9.66
CA THR A 18 9.08 -16.68 8.88
C THR A 18 9.50 -15.91 7.62
N ASP A 19 8.64 -15.05 7.11
CA ASP A 19 8.87 -14.17 5.97
C ASP A 19 9.94 -13.08 6.20
N GLN A 20 10.33 -12.84 7.44
CA GLN A 20 11.37 -11.87 7.80
C GLN A 20 12.80 -12.43 7.63
N PHE A 21 12.93 -13.72 7.43
CA PHE A 21 14.21 -14.40 7.29
C PHE A 21 14.59 -14.61 5.82
N ASP A 22 15.85 -14.97 5.60
CA ASP A 22 16.32 -15.41 4.29
C ASP A 22 15.68 -16.75 3.88
N GLN A 23 15.79 -17.09 2.60
CA GLN A 23 15.16 -18.29 2.05
C GLN A 23 15.63 -19.57 2.76
N SER A 24 16.90 -19.67 3.11
CA SER A 24 17.48 -20.87 3.74
C SER A 24 16.88 -21.13 5.10
N LEU A 25 16.65 -20.10 5.89
CA LEU A 25 16.03 -20.21 7.21
C LEU A 25 14.52 -20.45 7.11
N GLN A 26 13.86 -19.87 6.09
CA GLN A 26 12.46 -20.20 5.81
C GLN A 26 12.30 -21.69 5.50
N ASP A 27 13.14 -22.24 4.62
CA ASP A 27 13.14 -23.66 4.26
C ASP A 27 13.41 -24.56 5.47
N TYR A 28 14.32 -24.12 6.35
CA TYR A 28 14.55 -24.81 7.63
C TYR A 28 13.31 -24.79 8.53
N CYS A 29 12.62 -23.65 8.65
CA CYS A 29 11.38 -23.55 9.43
C CYS A 29 10.30 -24.50 8.90
N PHE A 30 10.16 -24.66 7.58
CA PHE A 30 9.23 -25.61 6.99
C PHE A 30 9.59 -27.06 7.31
N SER A 31 10.85 -27.43 7.14
CA SER A 31 11.35 -28.77 7.45
C SER A 31 11.15 -29.09 8.93
N PHE A 32 11.48 -28.15 9.80
CA PHE A 32 11.30 -28.26 11.25
C PHE A 32 9.83 -28.42 11.65
N ALA A 33 8.93 -27.61 11.07
CA ALA A 33 7.50 -27.72 11.33
C ALA A 33 6.94 -29.10 10.96
N ASN A 34 7.37 -29.64 9.83
CA ASN A 34 6.98 -30.98 9.38
C ASN A 34 7.53 -32.06 10.32
N GLU A 35 8.78 -31.96 10.74
CA GLU A 35 9.38 -32.87 11.72
C GLU A 35 8.64 -32.85 13.06
N LEU A 36 8.28 -31.66 13.55
CA LEU A 36 7.49 -31.50 14.77
C LEU A 36 6.11 -32.12 14.63
N SER A 37 5.43 -31.91 13.50
CA SER A 37 4.11 -32.49 13.24
C SER A 37 4.16 -34.01 13.29
N LYS A 38 5.19 -34.63 12.71
CA LYS A 38 5.38 -36.09 12.72
C LYS A 38 5.75 -36.63 14.10
N LYS A 39 6.68 -35.97 14.79
CA LYS A 39 7.18 -36.45 16.10
C LYS A 39 6.19 -36.24 17.24
N LEU A 40 5.50 -35.11 17.23
CA LEU A 40 4.60 -34.71 18.33
C LEU A 40 3.12 -34.98 17.99
N PHE A 41 2.81 -35.44 16.78
CA PHE A 41 1.43 -35.58 16.30
C PHE A 41 0.63 -34.28 16.53
N CYS A 42 1.20 -33.15 16.15
CA CYS A 42 0.63 -31.82 16.29
C CYS A 42 0.27 -31.23 14.93
N ILE A 43 -0.54 -30.18 14.96
CA ILE A 43 -0.79 -29.34 13.80
C ILE A 43 0.22 -28.21 13.83
N SER A 44 1.03 -28.07 12.80
CA SER A 44 1.93 -26.94 12.63
C SER A 44 1.33 -25.95 11.63
N ILE A 45 1.24 -24.70 12.01
CA ILE A 45 0.76 -23.60 11.17
C ILE A 45 1.94 -22.67 10.93
N ILE A 46 2.20 -22.33 9.68
CA ILE A 46 3.25 -21.38 9.30
C ILE A 46 2.58 -20.19 8.62
N SER A 47 2.82 -18.98 9.15
CA SER A 47 2.31 -17.74 8.58
C SER A 47 3.32 -17.16 7.60
N LEU A 48 2.87 -16.90 6.37
CA LEU A 48 3.67 -16.30 5.30
C LEU A 48 2.91 -15.17 4.64
N ARG A 49 3.63 -14.18 4.12
CA ARG A 49 3.07 -13.22 3.18
C ARG A 49 2.92 -13.83 1.80
N GLU A 50 1.90 -13.37 1.07
CA GLU A 50 1.56 -13.85 -0.27
C GLU A 50 2.75 -13.81 -1.24
N GLU A 51 3.51 -12.72 -1.23
CA GLU A 51 4.73 -12.53 -2.05
C GLU A 51 5.77 -13.64 -1.81
N LYS A 52 5.96 -14.02 -0.55
CA LYS A 52 6.91 -15.07 -0.18
C LYS A 52 6.38 -16.46 -0.45
N TYR A 53 5.07 -16.65 -0.28
CA TYR A 53 4.42 -17.91 -0.63
C TYR A 53 4.57 -18.23 -2.12
N GLY A 54 4.29 -17.26 -3.00
CA GLY A 54 4.47 -17.42 -4.44
C GLY A 54 5.91 -17.77 -4.83
N THR A 55 6.91 -17.07 -4.25
CA THR A 55 8.33 -17.34 -4.51
C THR A 55 8.77 -18.74 -4.05
N SER A 56 8.32 -19.16 -2.87
CA SER A 56 8.66 -20.48 -2.29
C SER A 56 7.95 -21.62 -3.02
N ASN A 57 6.78 -21.40 -3.58
CA ASN A 57 6.05 -22.39 -4.37
C ASN A 57 6.72 -22.66 -5.73
N ILE A 58 7.27 -21.60 -6.37
CA ILE A 58 7.96 -21.71 -7.66
C ILE A 58 9.37 -22.33 -7.52
N LYS A 59 10.06 -22.14 -6.40
CA LYS A 59 11.45 -22.57 -6.17
C LYS A 59 11.64 -23.87 -5.39
N GLY A 60 10.56 -24.61 -5.08
CA GLY A 60 10.68 -26.04 -4.87
C GLY A 60 10.57 -26.61 -3.46
N TYR A 61 10.46 -25.85 -2.36
CA TYR A 61 10.28 -26.47 -1.03
C TYR A 61 8.82 -26.70 -0.68
N LEU A 62 7.94 -25.77 -1.05
CA LEU A 62 6.51 -25.93 -0.81
C LEU A 62 5.85 -26.92 -1.78
N ASP A 63 6.44 -27.10 -2.95
CA ASP A 63 5.97 -28.05 -3.99
C ASP A 63 6.10 -29.53 -3.54
N ALA A 64 7.03 -29.81 -2.62
CA ALA A 64 7.26 -31.15 -2.10
C ALA A 64 6.26 -31.59 -1.01
N TYR A 65 5.40 -30.70 -0.55
CA TYR A 65 4.44 -31.00 0.51
C TYR A 65 3.01 -30.75 0.02
N GLU A 66 2.13 -31.75 0.10
CA GLU A 66 0.69 -31.53 -0.03
C GLU A 66 0.23 -30.53 1.02
N GLN A 67 -0.17 -29.33 0.58
CA GLN A 67 -0.43 -28.23 1.48
C GLN A 67 -1.90 -27.86 1.49
N ASN A 68 -2.45 -27.81 2.67
CA ASN A 68 -3.69 -27.11 2.93
C ASN A 68 -3.34 -25.64 3.25
N GLY A 69 -3.10 -24.86 2.21
CA GLY A 69 -2.89 -23.40 2.34
C GLY A 69 -4.23 -22.69 2.53
N PHE A 70 -4.31 -21.83 3.55
CA PHE A 70 -5.44 -20.93 3.74
C PHE A 70 -4.99 -19.52 3.39
N HIS A 71 -5.55 -18.96 2.33
CA HIS A 71 -5.34 -17.55 2.01
C HIS A 71 -6.28 -16.69 2.86
N ILE A 72 -5.69 -15.80 3.67
CA ILE A 72 -6.43 -14.82 4.47
C ILE A 72 -6.31 -13.48 3.74
N SER A 73 -7.36 -13.10 3.03
CA SER A 73 -7.41 -11.79 2.38
C SER A 73 -7.37 -10.66 3.40
N SER A 74 -6.67 -9.57 3.06
CA SER A 74 -6.65 -8.38 3.89
C SER A 74 -8.05 -7.78 4.01
N PRO A 75 -8.48 -7.39 5.22
CA PRO A 75 -9.76 -6.73 5.38
C PRO A 75 -9.76 -5.36 4.68
N ASN A 76 -10.95 -4.90 4.28
CA ASN A 76 -11.08 -3.58 3.67
C ASN A 76 -10.63 -2.49 4.66
N PRO A 77 -9.64 -1.64 4.30
CA PRO A 77 -9.10 -0.60 5.18
C PRO A 77 -10.18 0.32 5.75
N LYS A 78 -11.16 0.70 4.93
CA LYS A 78 -12.32 1.50 5.33
C LYS A 78 -13.07 0.91 6.53
N GLU A 79 -13.37 -0.39 6.48
CA GLU A 79 -14.09 -1.07 7.57
C GLU A 79 -13.26 -1.08 8.85
N VAL A 80 -11.96 -1.30 8.72
CA VAL A 80 -11.04 -1.29 9.87
C VAL A 80 -11.00 0.10 10.50
N PHE A 81 -10.87 1.16 9.72
CA PHE A 81 -10.87 2.53 10.23
C PHE A 81 -12.18 2.88 10.94
N ILE A 82 -13.33 2.57 10.34
CA ILE A 82 -14.63 2.82 10.94
C ILE A 82 -14.79 2.04 12.25
N LYS A 83 -14.44 0.76 12.27
CA LYS A 83 -14.50 -0.06 13.50
C LYS A 83 -13.58 0.49 14.59
N ARG A 84 -12.38 0.95 14.23
CA ARG A 84 -11.45 1.58 15.18
C ARG A 84 -11.98 2.89 15.73
N LEU A 85 -12.51 3.77 14.89
CA LEU A 85 -13.13 5.03 15.32
C LEU A 85 -14.29 4.77 16.27
N ASN A 86 -15.19 3.83 15.95
CA ASN A 86 -16.30 3.46 16.83
C ASN A 86 -15.82 2.89 18.17
N PHE A 87 -14.78 2.05 18.15
CA PHE A 87 -14.19 1.50 19.37
C PHE A 87 -13.60 2.58 20.27
N ILE A 88 -12.83 3.50 19.68
CA ILE A 88 -12.20 4.61 20.43
C ILE A 88 -13.27 5.52 21.00
N GLU A 89 -14.29 5.88 20.22
CA GLU A 89 -15.40 6.71 20.66
C GLU A 89 -16.11 6.08 21.88
N LYS A 90 -16.43 4.79 21.80
CA LYS A 90 -17.02 4.05 22.91
C LYS A 90 -16.12 4.06 24.15
N LYS A 91 -14.82 3.82 24.00
CA LYS A 91 -13.86 3.83 25.10
C LYS A 91 -13.75 5.21 25.78
N ILE A 92 -13.72 6.27 25.00
CA ILE A 92 -13.68 7.65 25.52
C ILE A 92 -14.92 7.96 26.35
N HIS A 93 -16.12 7.53 25.89
CA HIS A 93 -17.36 7.70 26.65
C HIS A 93 -17.41 6.87 27.94
N GLU A 94 -16.84 5.66 27.94
CA GLU A 94 -16.77 4.80 29.12
C GLU A 94 -15.85 5.36 30.21
N GLU A 95 -14.73 5.95 29.83
CA GLU A 95 -13.69 6.39 30.78
C GLU A 95 -14.04 7.65 31.59
N LYS A 96 -15.06 8.42 31.21
CA LYS A 96 -15.60 9.62 31.93
C LYS A 96 -14.53 10.65 32.38
N LYS A 97 -13.34 10.64 31.77
CA LYS A 97 -12.21 11.51 32.17
C LYS A 97 -12.23 12.87 31.49
N LEU A 98 -12.96 13.00 30.38
CA LEU A 98 -13.00 14.21 29.56
C LEU A 98 -14.16 15.12 29.96
N LYS A 99 -13.97 16.43 29.77
CA LYS A 99 -15.02 17.43 29.94
C LYS A 99 -16.06 17.30 28.81
N THR A 100 -17.30 17.72 29.09
CA THR A 100 -18.41 17.63 28.13
C THR A 100 -18.10 18.28 26.79
N ASN A 101 -17.40 19.42 26.78
CA ASN A 101 -17.00 20.11 25.54
C ASN A 101 -15.96 19.32 24.74
N GLU A 102 -15.01 18.66 25.40
CA GLU A 102 -14.00 17.81 24.76
C GLU A 102 -14.64 16.58 24.12
N LEU A 103 -15.59 15.97 24.80
CA LEU A 103 -16.38 14.85 24.27
C LEU A 103 -17.18 15.26 23.04
N SER A 104 -17.81 16.42 23.07
CA SER A 104 -18.54 16.97 21.91
C SER A 104 -17.63 17.17 20.71
N ASN A 105 -16.46 17.80 20.92
CA ASN A 105 -15.48 18.04 19.85
C ASN A 105 -14.97 16.75 19.23
N ILE A 106 -14.69 15.73 20.03
CA ILE A 106 -14.26 14.41 19.55
C ILE A 106 -15.39 13.74 18.73
N SER A 107 -16.62 13.80 19.20
CA SER A 107 -17.75 13.23 18.48
C SER A 107 -17.98 13.91 17.12
N ILE A 108 -17.84 15.24 17.06
CA ILE A 108 -17.89 16.01 15.80
C ILE A 108 -16.78 15.56 14.85
N LEU A 109 -15.53 15.49 15.34
CA LEU A 109 -14.39 15.04 14.52
C LEU A 109 -14.61 13.62 13.97
N PHE A 110 -15.08 12.70 14.81
CA PHE A 110 -15.32 11.33 14.40
C PHE A 110 -16.46 11.21 13.38
N SER A 111 -17.50 12.03 13.51
CA SER A 111 -18.56 12.12 12.50
C SER A 111 -18.01 12.56 11.15
N ILE A 112 -17.21 13.64 11.13
CA ILE A 112 -16.56 14.14 9.91
C ILE A 112 -15.68 13.06 9.27
N LEU A 113 -14.85 12.38 10.06
CA LEU A 113 -13.98 11.31 9.54
C LEU A 113 -14.78 10.15 8.96
N LYS A 114 -15.84 9.71 9.63
CA LYS A 114 -16.74 8.65 9.14
C LYS A 114 -17.45 9.07 7.85
N GLU A 115 -17.97 10.29 7.78
CA GLU A 115 -18.61 10.83 6.58
C GLU A 115 -17.67 10.88 5.37
N ASN A 116 -16.38 11.10 5.58
CA ASN A 116 -15.38 11.08 4.52
C ASN A 116 -14.85 9.67 4.19
N LEU A 117 -14.92 8.70 5.12
CA LEU A 117 -14.50 7.31 4.89
C LEU A 117 -15.61 6.46 4.25
N ILE A 118 -16.88 6.69 4.62
CA ILE A 118 -18.02 5.84 4.20
C ILE A 118 -18.23 5.86 2.68
N PRO A 119 -18.28 7.01 1.97
CA PRO A 119 -18.52 7.02 0.54
C PRO A 119 -17.35 6.42 -0.25
N ASN A 120 -17.61 5.42 -1.08
CA ASN A 120 -16.57 4.81 -1.93
C ASN A 120 -15.96 5.79 -2.94
N HIS A 121 -16.68 6.85 -3.29
CA HIS A 121 -16.22 7.88 -4.23
C HIS A 121 -15.41 9.00 -3.55
N SER A 122 -15.33 9.04 -2.21
CA SER A 122 -14.54 10.08 -1.53
C SER A 122 -13.06 9.98 -1.88
N GLU A 123 -12.40 11.11 -2.05
CA GLU A 123 -10.96 11.17 -2.32
C GLU A 123 -10.16 10.54 -1.16
N PHE A 124 -10.64 10.73 0.08
CA PHE A 124 -10.03 10.17 1.27
C PHE A 124 -10.05 8.65 1.28
N ASN A 125 -11.22 8.04 1.03
CA ASN A 125 -11.33 6.58 0.99
C ASN A 125 -10.51 5.97 -0.16
N LYS A 126 -10.60 6.56 -1.35
CA LYS A 126 -9.81 6.11 -2.52
C LYS A 126 -8.31 6.17 -2.25
N PHE A 127 -7.84 7.28 -1.68
CA PHE A 127 -6.45 7.43 -1.34
C PHE A 127 -6.00 6.40 -0.31
N MET A 128 -6.72 6.29 0.81
CA MET A 128 -6.35 5.36 1.89
C MET A 128 -6.36 3.91 1.41
N SER A 129 -7.35 3.51 0.62
CA SER A 129 -7.43 2.16 0.07
C SER A 129 -6.26 1.85 -0.87
N ALA A 130 -5.91 2.79 -1.75
CA ALA A 130 -4.83 2.60 -2.69
C ALA A 130 -3.44 2.70 -2.04
N ALA A 131 -3.22 3.62 -1.10
CA ALA A 131 -1.92 3.79 -0.44
C ALA A 131 -1.54 2.65 0.50
N THR A 132 -2.50 1.84 0.93
CA THR A 132 -2.26 0.79 1.91
C THR A 132 -2.07 -0.60 1.32
N HIS A 133 -2.48 -0.84 0.08
CA HIS A 133 -2.41 -2.17 -0.55
C HIS A 133 -2.93 -3.31 0.33
N GLY A 134 -3.94 -3.07 1.14
CA GLY A 134 -4.37 -4.03 2.13
C GLY A 134 -3.43 -4.17 3.34
N ASN A 135 -2.33 -3.45 3.42
CA ASN A 135 -1.50 -3.38 4.61
C ASN A 135 -2.15 -2.47 5.66
N ILE A 136 -2.94 -3.07 6.54
CA ILE A 136 -3.71 -2.34 7.56
C ILE A 136 -2.81 -1.58 8.54
N ARG A 137 -1.63 -2.11 8.86
CA ARG A 137 -0.66 -1.42 9.73
C ARG A 137 -0.23 -0.10 9.10
N GLN A 138 0.20 -0.16 7.85
CA GLN A 138 0.57 1.02 7.08
C GLN A 138 -0.59 2.01 6.98
N GLY A 139 -1.80 1.51 6.72
CA GLY A 139 -3.00 2.35 6.68
C GLY A 139 -3.26 3.09 7.99
N LEU A 140 -3.12 2.42 9.14
CA LEU A 140 -3.29 3.04 10.44
C LEU A 140 -2.22 4.10 10.73
N GLU A 141 -0.98 3.87 10.33
CA GLU A 141 0.12 4.83 10.47
C GLU A 141 -0.06 6.06 9.56
N LEU A 142 -0.50 5.87 8.32
CA LEU A 142 -0.88 6.97 7.43
C LEU A 142 -2.05 7.77 7.99
N PHE A 143 -3.06 7.10 8.51
CA PHE A 143 -4.21 7.73 9.14
C PHE A 143 -3.81 8.52 10.39
N GLN A 144 -2.92 7.98 11.20
CA GLN A 144 -2.35 8.66 12.35
C GLN A 144 -1.56 9.90 11.92
N SER A 145 -0.69 9.78 10.91
CA SER A 145 0.08 10.91 10.37
C SER A 145 -0.84 12.02 9.83
N PHE A 146 -1.94 11.65 9.19
CA PHE A 146 -2.96 12.58 8.75
C PHE A 146 -3.60 13.31 9.94
N LEU A 147 -4.04 12.61 10.98
CA LEU A 147 -4.70 13.20 12.13
C LEU A 147 -3.80 14.14 12.93
N PHE A 148 -2.53 13.80 13.10
CA PHE A 148 -1.59 14.63 13.86
C PHE A 148 -0.93 15.75 13.06
N SER A 149 -1.22 15.84 11.77
CA SER A 149 -0.65 16.87 10.93
C SER A 149 -1.33 18.22 11.12
N LYS A 150 -0.53 19.29 11.17
CA LYS A 150 -1.03 20.66 11.12
C LYS A 150 -1.77 20.99 9.81
N TYR A 151 -1.50 20.26 8.73
CA TYR A 151 -2.19 20.44 7.45
C TYR A 151 -3.64 19.95 7.46
N THR A 152 -4.02 19.12 8.45
CA THR A 152 -5.38 18.60 8.57
C THR A 152 -6.37 19.64 9.11
N ASN A 153 -5.86 20.63 9.86
CA ASN A 153 -6.66 21.73 10.40
C ASN A 153 -7.90 21.28 11.21
N ILE A 154 -7.68 20.37 12.16
CA ILE A 154 -8.74 19.72 12.96
C ILE A 154 -9.60 20.74 13.69
N ASP A 155 -9.01 21.81 14.22
CA ASP A 155 -9.74 22.84 14.96
C ASP A 155 -10.80 23.52 14.08
N GLU A 156 -10.48 23.77 12.82
CA GLU A 156 -11.43 24.34 11.87
C GLU A 156 -12.52 23.35 11.46
N MET A 157 -12.16 22.07 11.28
CA MET A 157 -13.13 21.01 11.03
C MET A 157 -14.17 20.92 12.14
N ILE A 158 -13.73 20.96 13.40
CA ILE A 158 -14.60 20.89 14.57
C ILE A 158 -15.49 22.13 14.65
N LYS A 159 -14.96 23.33 14.42
CA LYS A 159 -15.73 24.59 14.43
C LYS A 159 -16.84 24.60 13.39
N GLN A 160 -16.57 24.11 12.19
CA GLN A 160 -17.56 24.07 11.10
C GLN A 160 -18.56 22.93 11.25
N GLY A 161 -18.23 21.87 11.98
CA GLY A 161 -19.08 20.70 12.22
C GLY A 161 -19.32 19.81 11.00
N LYS A 162 -18.97 20.28 9.78
CA LYS A 162 -18.99 19.52 8.52
C LYS A 162 -17.74 19.87 7.72
N TRP A 163 -17.11 18.86 7.12
CA TRP A 163 -15.89 19.05 6.35
C TRP A 163 -15.71 17.98 5.28
N THR A 164 -15.39 18.40 4.07
CA THR A 164 -14.98 17.47 3.01
C THR A 164 -13.46 17.48 2.94
N ILE A 165 -12.86 16.33 3.23
CA ILE A 165 -11.40 16.14 3.17
C ILE A 165 -11.00 16.02 1.71
N ILE A 166 -10.20 16.98 1.24
CA ILE A 166 -9.73 17.07 -0.13
C ILE A 166 -8.32 16.51 -0.27
N LEU A 167 -7.97 16.07 -1.46
CA LEU A 167 -6.76 15.29 -1.74
C LEU A 167 -5.46 15.93 -1.23
N HIS A 168 -5.29 17.24 -1.37
CA HIS A 168 -4.07 17.89 -0.89
C HIS A 168 -3.92 17.91 0.65
N GLN A 169 -5.04 17.87 1.39
CA GLN A 169 -5.02 17.75 2.85
C GLN A 169 -4.60 16.36 3.30
N ILE A 170 -4.80 15.35 2.46
CA ILE A 170 -4.40 13.97 2.72
C ILE A 170 -2.92 13.77 2.39
N ILE A 171 -2.49 14.28 1.24
CA ILE A 171 -1.16 14.03 0.70
C ILE A 171 -0.08 14.81 1.43
N LYS A 172 -0.33 16.08 1.76
CA LYS A 172 0.67 16.91 2.46
C LYS A 172 1.22 16.28 3.74
N PRO A 173 0.38 15.75 4.66
CA PRO A 173 0.87 15.07 5.87
C PRO A 173 1.79 13.89 5.58
N ILE A 174 1.55 13.21 4.50
CA ILE A 174 2.26 11.97 4.13
C ILE A 174 3.55 12.28 3.38
N MET A 175 3.49 13.19 2.40
CA MET A 175 4.65 13.53 1.57
C MET A 175 5.60 14.52 2.22
N ILE A 176 5.12 15.35 3.14
CA ILE A 176 5.92 16.41 3.80
C ILE A 176 5.76 16.33 5.32
N PRO A 177 6.12 15.21 5.96
CA PRO A 177 5.91 15.02 7.39
C PRO A 177 6.66 16.05 8.25
N THR A 178 7.81 16.53 7.78
CA THR A 178 8.65 17.51 8.48
C THR A 178 8.26 18.96 8.22
N TYR A 179 7.21 19.22 7.42
CA TYR A 179 6.71 20.55 7.05
C TYR A 179 7.68 21.46 6.27
N ARG A 180 8.80 20.90 5.77
CA ARG A 180 9.83 21.69 5.07
C ARG A 180 9.95 21.32 3.60
N TYR A 181 10.25 20.07 3.30
CA TYR A 181 10.47 19.58 1.95
C TYR A 181 10.10 18.10 1.85
N TYR A 182 9.90 17.67 0.63
CA TYR A 182 9.68 16.25 0.32
C TYR A 182 11.01 15.49 0.38
N ASP A 183 11.03 14.42 1.16
CA ASP A 183 12.16 13.49 1.24
C ASP A 183 11.65 12.06 1.10
N GLU A 184 12.05 11.40 0.01
CA GLU A 184 11.64 10.03 -0.30
C GLU A 184 12.27 8.98 0.62
N ASN A 185 13.32 9.35 1.37
CA ASN A 185 13.99 8.47 2.31
C ASN A 185 13.45 8.61 3.74
N THR A 186 12.51 9.50 3.97
CA THR A 186 11.92 9.68 5.31
C THR A 186 10.95 8.54 5.61
N PRO A 187 11.30 7.64 6.55
CA PRO A 187 10.36 6.62 6.98
C PRO A 187 9.15 7.23 7.73
N PRO A 188 8.03 6.51 7.85
CA PRO A 188 7.90 5.13 7.45
C PRO A 188 7.38 4.92 6.02
N TYR A 189 6.80 5.93 5.36
CA TYR A 189 6.09 5.70 4.08
C TYR A 189 6.13 6.96 3.21
N SER A 190 7.15 7.08 2.39
CA SER A 190 7.16 8.10 1.35
C SER A 190 6.48 7.56 0.09
N ILE A 191 5.53 8.31 -0.44
CA ILE A 191 5.02 8.08 -1.79
C ILE A 191 6.14 8.50 -2.75
N PRO A 192 6.63 7.60 -3.62
CA PRO A 192 7.74 7.95 -4.50
C PRO A 192 7.34 9.06 -5.48
N ASN A 193 8.25 9.99 -5.70
CA ASN A 193 8.05 11.04 -6.70
C ASN A 193 8.41 10.49 -8.08
N ILE A 194 7.40 10.10 -8.85
CA ILE A 194 7.57 9.47 -10.17
C ILE A 194 8.37 10.30 -11.18
N PHE A 195 8.44 11.62 -11.01
CA PHE A 195 9.26 12.50 -11.87
C PHE A 195 10.75 12.51 -11.48
N ARG A 196 11.09 11.93 -10.33
CA ARG A 196 12.49 11.71 -9.91
C ARG A 196 12.97 10.29 -10.20
N LEU A 197 12.05 9.36 -10.45
CA LEU A 197 12.36 7.98 -10.81
C LEU A 197 12.83 7.93 -12.26
N ARG A 198 14.14 8.03 -12.44
CA ARG A 198 14.80 7.92 -13.75
C ARG A 198 16.08 7.10 -13.63
N SER A 199 16.41 6.38 -14.67
CA SER A 199 17.56 5.48 -14.72
C SER A 199 18.90 6.22 -14.74
N GLU A 200 18.97 7.33 -15.49
CA GLU A 200 20.19 8.08 -15.70
C GLU A 200 19.94 9.58 -15.74
N SER A 201 21.02 10.36 -15.63
CA SER A 201 20.92 11.83 -15.64
C SER A 201 20.33 12.40 -16.93
N ASN A 202 20.48 11.68 -18.04
CA ASN A 202 20.01 12.11 -19.38
C ASN A 202 18.63 11.54 -19.73
N SER A 203 18.07 10.63 -18.93
CA SER A 203 16.75 10.09 -19.21
C SER A 203 15.64 11.10 -18.89
N SER A 204 14.51 10.97 -19.58
CA SER A 204 13.38 11.87 -19.41
C SER A 204 12.72 11.67 -18.04
N HIS A 205 12.46 12.76 -17.31
CA HIS A 205 11.66 12.75 -16.10
C HIS A 205 10.21 12.24 -16.28
N PHE A 206 9.75 12.15 -17.53
CA PHE A 206 8.39 11.73 -17.86
C PHE A 206 8.29 10.27 -18.29
N THR A 207 9.40 9.53 -18.39
CA THR A 207 9.38 8.13 -18.85
C THR A 207 8.57 7.27 -17.91
N SER A 208 8.85 7.30 -16.61
CA SER A 208 8.08 6.58 -15.59
C SER A 208 6.58 6.94 -15.62
N TYR A 209 6.25 8.23 -15.72
CA TYR A 209 4.87 8.68 -15.84
C TYR A 209 4.16 8.13 -17.09
N LYS A 210 4.84 8.15 -18.26
CA LYS A 210 4.28 7.61 -19.51
C LYS A 210 4.02 6.09 -19.38
N ILE A 211 4.94 5.35 -18.78
CA ILE A 211 4.78 3.90 -18.55
C ILE A 211 3.56 3.63 -17.67
N LEU A 212 3.48 4.26 -16.51
CA LEU A 212 2.36 4.11 -15.59
C LEU A 212 1.04 4.54 -16.24
N ARG A 213 1.05 5.64 -16.98
CA ARG A 213 -0.13 6.12 -17.71
C ARG A 213 -0.60 5.12 -18.77
N ARG A 214 0.33 4.50 -19.52
CA ARG A 214 -0.01 3.47 -20.50
C ARG A 214 -0.61 2.23 -19.87
N LEU A 215 -0.06 1.81 -18.73
CA LEU A 215 -0.57 0.68 -17.96
C LEU A 215 -1.93 0.97 -17.31
N SER A 216 -2.23 2.21 -16.95
CA SER A 216 -3.50 2.59 -16.34
C SER A 216 -4.71 2.43 -17.28
N ILE A 217 -4.46 2.33 -18.58
CA ILE A 217 -5.48 1.98 -19.56
C ILE A 217 -5.70 0.46 -19.46
N ASN A 218 -6.81 0.01 -18.90
CA ASN A 218 -7.11 -1.39 -18.53
C ASN A 218 -6.20 -1.91 -17.41
N SER A 219 -6.23 -1.23 -16.26
CA SER A 219 -5.37 -1.51 -15.09
C SER A 219 -5.59 -2.89 -14.45
N GLU A 220 -6.69 -3.56 -14.75
CA GLU A 220 -7.01 -4.88 -14.17
C GLU A 220 -6.31 -6.04 -14.86
N SER A 221 -5.75 -5.83 -16.06
CA SER A 221 -5.09 -6.88 -16.83
C SER A 221 -3.59 -6.71 -16.90
N TYR A 222 -2.87 -7.83 -16.83
CA TYR A 222 -1.45 -7.87 -17.15
C TYR A 222 -1.21 -7.57 -18.62
N LYS A 223 -0.17 -6.79 -18.93
CA LYS A 223 0.26 -6.47 -20.30
C LYS A 223 1.63 -7.05 -20.59
N SER A 224 1.82 -7.53 -21.80
CA SER A 224 3.11 -8.04 -22.26
C SER A 224 4.15 -6.92 -22.25
N ILE A 225 5.32 -7.21 -21.66
CA ILE A 225 6.44 -6.26 -21.69
C ILE A 225 6.93 -6.02 -23.11
N PHE A 226 6.86 -7.05 -23.95
CA PHE A 226 7.27 -6.95 -25.35
C PHE A 226 6.40 -5.96 -26.13
N GLU A 227 5.07 -6.04 -25.96
CA GLU A 227 4.14 -5.10 -26.58
C GLU A 227 4.31 -3.66 -26.08
N LEU A 228 4.63 -3.51 -24.81
CA LEU A 228 4.92 -2.21 -24.20
C LEU A 228 6.24 -1.64 -24.73
N GLU A 229 7.28 -2.45 -24.82
CA GLU A 229 8.58 -2.08 -25.34
C GLU A 229 8.47 -1.61 -26.80
N GLU A 230 7.79 -2.40 -27.65
CA GLU A 230 7.53 -2.05 -29.04
C GLU A 230 6.76 -0.73 -29.17
N TYR A 231 5.73 -0.54 -28.35
CA TYR A 231 4.98 0.72 -28.30
C TYR A 231 5.88 1.92 -27.94
N PHE A 232 6.74 1.78 -26.93
CA PHE A 232 7.63 2.86 -26.50
C PHE A 232 8.73 3.15 -27.50
N GLU A 233 9.25 2.12 -28.21
CA GLU A 233 10.19 2.27 -29.30
C GLU A 233 9.54 3.02 -30.49
N GLN A 234 8.39 2.56 -30.96
CA GLN A 234 7.72 3.14 -32.12
C GLN A 234 7.20 4.55 -31.87
N SER A 235 6.65 4.81 -30.67
CA SER A 235 6.02 6.09 -30.34
C SER A 235 6.99 7.16 -29.87
N PHE A 236 8.08 6.77 -29.21
CA PHE A 236 8.94 7.70 -28.50
C PHE A 236 10.45 7.48 -28.74
N ASN A 237 10.84 6.42 -29.44
CA ASN A 237 12.24 5.98 -29.61
C ASN A 237 12.98 5.84 -28.26
N MET A 238 12.33 5.17 -27.29
CA MET A 238 12.76 5.13 -25.87
C MET A 238 12.86 3.69 -25.35
N LYS A 239 13.41 2.77 -26.15
CA LYS A 239 13.48 1.36 -25.77
C LYS A 239 14.37 1.10 -24.54
N ASP A 240 15.57 1.64 -24.54
CA ASP A 240 16.54 1.44 -23.44
C ASP A 240 16.06 2.14 -22.16
N ASP A 241 15.59 3.37 -22.27
CA ASP A 241 15.00 4.11 -21.15
C ASP A 241 13.77 3.39 -20.58
N PHE A 242 12.97 2.76 -21.42
CA PHE A 242 11.80 2.00 -20.99
C PHE A 242 12.21 0.83 -20.09
N ARG A 243 13.16 0.00 -20.52
CA ARG A 243 13.61 -1.16 -19.74
C ARG A 243 14.17 -0.78 -18.38
N LEU A 244 15.09 0.19 -18.35
CA LEU A 244 15.70 0.67 -17.13
C LEU A 244 14.68 1.27 -16.16
N ASN A 245 13.69 1.99 -16.67
CA ASN A 245 12.63 2.54 -15.83
C ASN A 245 11.65 1.47 -15.32
N ILE A 246 11.41 0.38 -16.06
CA ILE A 246 10.60 -0.75 -15.56
C ILE A 246 11.24 -1.37 -14.32
N ASP A 247 12.56 -1.60 -14.33
CA ASP A 247 13.26 -2.16 -13.18
C ASP A 247 13.12 -1.27 -11.94
N ILE A 248 13.30 0.04 -12.11
CA ILE A 248 13.11 1.02 -11.04
C ILE A 248 11.66 1.02 -10.51
N LEU A 249 10.69 0.98 -11.40
CA LEU A 249 9.28 0.97 -11.01
C LEU A 249 8.87 -0.32 -10.27
N LEU A 250 9.44 -1.47 -10.65
CA LEU A 250 9.28 -2.74 -9.95
C LEU A 250 9.94 -2.70 -8.56
N GLU A 251 11.19 -2.23 -8.46
CA GLU A 251 11.91 -2.09 -7.19
C GLU A 251 11.17 -1.17 -6.20
N ARG A 252 10.53 -0.12 -6.70
CA ARG A 252 9.72 0.80 -5.89
C ARG A 252 8.30 0.31 -5.62
N GLY A 253 7.94 -0.88 -6.09
CA GLY A 253 6.61 -1.47 -5.88
C GLY A 253 5.49 -0.72 -6.61
N LEU A 254 5.82 0.03 -7.66
CA LEU A 254 4.84 0.73 -8.49
C LEU A 254 4.30 -0.15 -9.62
N LEU A 255 4.94 -1.25 -9.93
CA LEU A 255 4.48 -2.27 -10.85
C LEU A 255 4.48 -3.64 -10.19
N GLU A 256 3.55 -4.48 -10.63
CA GLU A 256 3.49 -5.90 -10.30
C GLU A 256 3.88 -6.72 -11.52
N SER A 257 4.64 -7.77 -11.30
CA SER A 257 4.96 -8.75 -12.33
C SER A 257 4.35 -10.11 -11.98
N GLU A 258 4.03 -10.88 -13.01
CA GLU A 258 3.46 -12.22 -12.85
C GLU A 258 4.36 -13.19 -12.05
N ASN A 259 5.67 -13.09 -12.27
CA ASN A 259 6.66 -14.05 -11.73
C ASN A 259 7.67 -13.44 -10.75
N GLY A 260 7.40 -12.27 -10.18
CA GLY A 260 8.34 -11.58 -9.31
C GLY A 260 9.44 -10.81 -10.07
N TYR A 261 10.37 -10.20 -9.32
CA TYR A 261 11.33 -9.19 -9.84
C TYR A 261 12.38 -9.71 -10.82
N THR A 262 12.59 -11.00 -10.91
CA THR A 262 13.75 -11.55 -11.65
C THR A 262 13.44 -12.06 -13.06
N SER A 263 12.17 -12.23 -13.42
CA SER A 263 11.78 -12.75 -14.74
C SER A 263 10.35 -12.33 -15.04
N TYR A 264 10.18 -11.12 -15.50
CA TYR A 264 8.85 -10.59 -15.83
C TYR A 264 8.61 -10.62 -17.33
N LYS A 265 7.51 -11.25 -17.73
CA LYS A 265 6.97 -11.20 -19.10
C LYS A 265 5.73 -10.34 -19.18
N LEU A 266 4.98 -10.27 -18.09
CA LEU A 266 3.75 -9.53 -17.97
C LEU A 266 3.83 -8.53 -16.81
N LEU A 267 3.32 -7.34 -17.02
CA LEU A 267 3.32 -6.25 -16.06
C LEU A 267 1.91 -5.73 -15.83
N LYS A 268 1.62 -5.40 -14.60
CA LYS A 268 0.36 -4.77 -14.19
C LYS A 268 0.65 -3.56 -13.30
N LEU A 269 -0.23 -2.58 -13.41
CA LEU A 269 -0.18 -1.39 -12.58
C LEU A 269 -0.53 -1.74 -11.13
N HIS A 270 0.30 -1.32 -10.21
CA HIS A 270 -0.01 -1.43 -8.80
C HIS A 270 -1.04 -0.35 -8.39
N LEU A 271 -1.89 -0.62 -7.40
CA LEU A 271 -2.98 0.30 -7.01
C LEU A 271 -2.50 1.70 -6.56
N LEU A 272 -1.31 1.79 -5.96
CA LEU A 272 -0.64 3.05 -5.59
C LEU A 272 -0.44 3.99 -6.77
N ASP A 273 -0.28 3.45 -7.97
CA ASP A 273 0.04 4.22 -9.17
C ASP A 273 -1.12 5.03 -9.67
N THR A 274 -2.33 4.55 -9.43
CA THR A 274 -3.54 5.31 -9.77
C THR A 274 -3.53 6.67 -9.07
N ILE A 275 -2.99 6.74 -7.84
CA ILE A 275 -2.84 7.99 -7.09
C ILE A 275 -1.68 8.81 -7.63
N CYS A 276 -0.53 8.20 -7.87
CA CYS A 276 0.63 8.88 -8.45
C CYS A 276 0.28 9.47 -9.82
N ILE A 277 -0.46 8.75 -10.67
CA ILE A 277 -0.93 9.22 -11.97
C ILE A 277 -1.97 10.33 -11.82
N ALA A 278 -2.93 10.19 -10.91
CA ALA A 278 -3.95 11.21 -10.68
C ALA A 278 -3.34 12.51 -10.16
N LEU A 279 -2.35 12.43 -9.26
CA LEU A 279 -1.58 13.58 -8.78
C LEU A 279 -0.79 14.22 -9.90
N SER A 280 -0.08 13.42 -10.68
CA SER A 280 0.74 13.89 -11.79
C SER A 280 -0.09 14.53 -12.88
N SER A 281 -1.26 14.00 -13.20
CA SER A 281 -2.18 14.59 -14.17
C SER A 281 -2.75 15.95 -13.68
N LYS A 282 -3.07 16.08 -12.38
CA LYS A 282 -3.48 17.38 -11.80
C LYS A 282 -2.32 18.37 -11.82
N ILE A 283 -1.09 17.96 -11.50
CA ILE A 283 0.09 18.82 -11.56
C ILE A 283 0.37 19.25 -13.01
N LEU A 284 0.32 18.34 -13.97
CA LEU A 284 0.47 18.66 -15.39
C LEU A 284 -0.62 19.61 -15.90
N HIS A 285 -1.85 19.45 -15.45
CA HIS A 285 -2.95 20.38 -15.78
C HIS A 285 -2.67 21.78 -15.24
N ILE A 286 -2.16 21.89 -14.01
CA ILE A 286 -1.77 23.17 -13.41
C ILE A 286 -0.58 23.77 -14.19
N LEU A 287 0.43 23.00 -14.54
CA LEU A 287 1.57 23.46 -15.35
C LEU A 287 1.14 23.92 -16.75
N ASN A 288 0.22 23.21 -17.39
CA ASN A 288 -0.35 23.63 -18.67
C ASN A 288 -1.15 24.93 -18.55
N LEU A 289 -1.92 25.11 -17.48
CA LEU A 289 -2.61 26.38 -17.19
C LEU A 289 -1.60 27.52 -16.99
N PHE A 290 -0.50 27.30 -16.28
CA PHE A 290 0.57 28.29 -16.17
C PHE A 290 1.22 28.60 -17.52
N HIS A 291 1.44 27.60 -18.36
CA HIS A 291 2.00 27.79 -19.70
C HIS A 291 1.08 28.63 -20.58
N VAL A 292 -0.21 28.36 -20.57
CA VAL A 292 -1.22 29.15 -21.32
C VAL A 292 -1.31 30.58 -20.78
N ILE A 293 -1.26 30.77 -19.46
CA ILE A 293 -1.24 32.10 -18.84
C ILE A 293 0.03 32.85 -19.23
N PHE A 294 1.20 32.21 -19.22
CA PHE A 294 2.47 32.84 -19.65
C PHE A 294 2.48 33.20 -21.11
N GLN A 295 1.90 32.37 -21.99
CA GLN A 295 1.80 32.69 -23.42
C GLN A 295 0.81 33.84 -23.72
N SER A 296 -0.17 34.08 -22.86
CA SER A 296 -1.09 35.21 -22.97
C SER A 296 -0.53 36.52 -22.43
N TRP A 297 0.68 36.51 -21.83
CA TRP A 297 1.35 37.71 -21.27
C TRP A 297 2.58 38.14 -22.12
N ILE A 298 2.93 37.40 -23.17
CA ILE A 298 3.90 37.78 -24.19
C ILE A 298 3.14 38.16 -25.47
#